data_52ec9cfb47f86769cb672dde5590159e
#
_entry.id   52ec9cfb47f86769cb672dde5590159e
#
_cell.length_a   1.000
_cell.length_b   1.000
_cell.length_c   1.000
_cell.angle_alpha   90.00
_cell.angle_beta   90.00
_cell.angle_gamma   90.00
#
_symmetry.space_group_name_H-M   'P 1'
#
loop_
_entity.id
_entity.type
_entity.pdbx_description
1 polymer ?
#
loop_
_entity_poly.entity_id
_entity_poly.type
_entity_poly.pdbx_seq_one_letter_code
_entity_poly.pdbx_strand_id
1 'polypeptide(L)'
;MAVTRDGIPVRVWCWPGNTSDSPLIRQVRDELRDWPLGRVIWVADRGFTSAANRRHLSAGGDGYILGEKLRSGSPEATAALARPGRYQDITDNLRVKRGQGQRARAVPRLPQPRGRRP
;
A
#
# COMPACT_ATOMS: atom_id res chain seq x y z
N MET A 1 -10.61 7.65 -3.49
CA MET A 1 -10.43 9.09 -3.78
C MET A 1 -9.04 9.34 -4.34
N ALA A 2 -8.94 10.13 -5.39
CA ALA A 2 -7.65 10.62 -5.90
C ALA A 2 -7.41 12.05 -5.38
N VAL A 3 -6.18 12.31 -4.94
CA VAL A 3 -5.76 13.61 -4.40
C VAL A 3 -4.44 14.02 -5.01
N THR A 4 -4.20 15.33 -5.06
CA THR A 4 -2.88 15.87 -5.40
C THR A 4 -1.89 15.63 -4.25
N ARG A 5 -0.60 15.92 -4.48
CA ARG A 5 0.43 15.88 -3.44
C ARG A 5 0.11 16.75 -2.22
N ASP A 6 -0.59 17.86 -2.44
CA ASP A 6 -1.01 18.78 -1.39
C ASP A 6 -2.33 18.39 -0.72
N GLY A 7 -2.89 17.23 -1.06
CA GLY A 7 -4.12 16.69 -0.49
C GLY A 7 -5.40 17.24 -1.10
N ILE A 8 -5.32 17.92 -2.24
CA ILE A 8 -6.51 18.46 -2.92
C ILE A 8 -7.22 17.32 -3.65
N PRO A 9 -8.51 17.04 -3.36
CA PRO A 9 -9.26 16.00 -4.05
C PRO A 9 -9.45 16.35 -5.54
N VAL A 10 -9.14 15.39 -6.42
CA VAL A 10 -9.36 15.53 -7.87
C VAL A 10 -10.48 14.65 -8.38
N ARG A 11 -10.72 13.51 -7.72
CA ARG A 11 -11.85 12.62 -8.03
C ARG A 11 -12.22 11.74 -6.85
N VAL A 12 -13.53 11.48 -6.73
CA VAL A 12 -14.09 10.53 -5.77
C VAL A 12 -14.91 9.48 -6.54
N TRP A 13 -14.79 8.22 -6.12
CA TRP A 13 -15.60 7.11 -6.62
C TRP A 13 -16.48 6.59 -5.51
N CYS A 14 -17.69 6.22 -5.85
CA CYS A 14 -18.63 5.56 -4.95
C CYS A 14 -19.17 4.30 -5.62
N TRP A 15 -19.28 3.23 -4.86
CA TRP A 15 -19.85 1.95 -5.29
C TRP A 15 -20.90 1.47 -4.30
N PRO A 16 -21.80 0.56 -4.70
CA PRO A 16 -22.70 -0.09 -3.75
C PRO A 16 -21.92 -0.74 -2.59
N GLY A 17 -22.47 -0.65 -1.37
CA GLY A 17 -21.77 -1.08 -0.15
C GLY A 17 -21.44 -2.58 -0.09
N ASN A 18 -22.08 -3.41 -0.92
CA ASN A 18 -21.80 -4.83 -1.07
C ASN A 18 -20.78 -5.17 -2.16
N THR A 19 -20.11 -4.16 -2.74
CA THR A 19 -19.11 -4.36 -3.76
C THR A 19 -17.81 -4.88 -3.15
N SER A 20 -17.20 -5.89 -3.78
CA SER A 20 -15.91 -6.41 -3.35
C SER A 20 -14.78 -5.41 -3.62
N ASP A 21 -13.91 -5.20 -2.64
CA ASP A 21 -12.85 -4.19 -2.71
C ASP A 21 -11.75 -4.55 -3.72
N SER A 22 -11.38 -5.81 -3.79
CA SER A 22 -10.19 -6.24 -4.53
C SER A 22 -10.16 -5.85 -6.01
N PRO A 23 -11.26 -5.97 -6.80
CA PRO A 23 -11.26 -5.56 -8.19
C PRO A 23 -11.34 -4.04 -8.41
N LEU A 24 -11.77 -3.26 -7.41
CA LEU A 24 -12.01 -1.83 -7.55
C LEU A 24 -10.74 -1.04 -7.86
N ILE A 25 -9.62 -1.39 -7.27
CA ILE A 25 -8.36 -0.69 -7.49
C ILE A 25 -7.91 -0.78 -8.95
N ARG A 26 -8.18 -1.90 -9.61
CA ARG A 26 -7.88 -2.09 -11.03
C ARG A 26 -8.77 -1.22 -11.90
N GLN A 27 -10.05 -1.15 -11.57
CA GLN A 27 -11.01 -0.28 -12.26
C GLN A 27 -10.61 1.19 -12.16
N VAL A 28 -10.30 1.66 -10.96
CA VAL A 28 -9.85 3.04 -10.75
C VAL A 28 -8.58 3.35 -11.52
N ARG A 29 -7.60 2.43 -11.52
CA ARG A 29 -6.37 2.60 -12.28
C ARG A 29 -6.64 2.70 -13.78
N ASP A 30 -7.51 1.85 -14.31
CA ASP A 30 -7.83 1.83 -15.73
C ASP A 30 -8.55 3.12 -16.15
N GLU A 31 -9.41 3.66 -15.31
CA GLU A 31 -10.04 4.97 -15.56
C GLU A 31 -9.03 6.12 -15.57
N LEU A 32 -8.02 6.08 -14.71
CA LEU A 32 -7.00 7.12 -14.61
C LEU A 32 -5.93 7.02 -15.70
N ARG A 33 -5.92 5.95 -16.47
CA ARG A 33 -4.89 5.71 -17.51
C ARG A 33 -4.80 6.83 -18.53
N ASP A 34 -5.93 7.38 -18.93
CA ASP A 34 -6.02 8.42 -19.97
C ASP A 34 -5.84 9.84 -19.42
N TRP A 35 -5.66 9.96 -18.13
CA TRP A 35 -5.42 11.25 -17.50
C TRP A 35 -3.95 11.64 -17.64
N PRO A 36 -3.63 12.94 -17.88
CA PRO A 36 -2.25 13.41 -17.97
C PRO A 36 -1.61 13.50 -16.58
N LEU A 37 -1.56 12.39 -15.88
CA LEU A 37 -0.95 12.26 -14.57
C LEU A 37 0.53 11.97 -14.73
N GLY A 38 1.34 12.57 -13.88
CA GLY A 38 2.72 12.17 -13.69
C GLY A 38 2.81 10.86 -12.90
N ARG A 39 3.66 10.82 -11.90
CA ARG A 39 3.79 9.65 -11.02
C ARG A 39 2.58 9.52 -10.10
N VAL A 40 2.00 8.33 -10.04
CA VAL A 40 0.91 7.97 -9.15
C VAL A 40 1.43 7.08 -8.02
N ILE A 41 0.99 7.33 -6.80
CA ILE A 41 1.21 6.46 -5.64
C ILE A 41 -0.15 5.91 -5.20
N TRP A 42 -0.30 4.60 -5.26
CA TRP A 42 -1.50 3.91 -4.83
C TRP A 42 -1.41 3.60 -3.33
N VAL A 43 -2.40 4.02 -2.57
CA VAL A 43 -2.48 3.73 -1.13
C VAL A 43 -3.78 2.98 -0.87
N ALA A 44 -3.67 1.79 -0.33
CA ALA A 44 -4.82 0.95 -0.04
C ALA A 44 -4.59 0.06 1.18
N ASP A 45 -5.68 -0.31 1.83
CA ASP A 45 -5.63 -1.21 2.97
C ASP A 45 -5.49 -2.68 2.53
N ARG A 46 -5.52 -3.57 3.52
CA ARG A 46 -5.34 -5.01 3.29
C ARG A 46 -6.44 -5.67 2.45
N GLY A 47 -7.63 -5.05 2.32
CA GLY A 47 -8.73 -5.57 1.49
C GLY A 47 -8.41 -5.54 0.00
N PHE A 48 -7.49 -4.68 -0.41
CA PHE A 48 -7.04 -4.54 -1.80
C PHE A 48 -5.78 -5.34 -2.11
N THR A 49 -5.20 -6.02 -1.13
CA THR A 49 -3.92 -6.69 -1.28
C THR A 49 -4.10 -8.08 -1.87
N SER A 50 -3.69 -8.23 -3.12
CA SER A 50 -3.59 -9.50 -3.83
C SER A 50 -2.38 -9.50 -4.76
N ALA A 51 -1.88 -10.67 -5.10
CA ALA A 51 -0.78 -10.78 -6.07
C ALA A 51 -1.17 -10.16 -7.42
N ALA A 52 -2.42 -10.33 -7.85
CA ALA A 52 -2.96 -9.74 -9.07
C ALA A 52 -2.95 -8.20 -9.00
N ASN A 53 -3.41 -7.62 -7.91
CA ASN A 53 -3.42 -6.17 -7.72
C ASN A 53 -1.99 -5.61 -7.67
N ARG A 54 -1.07 -6.25 -6.95
CA ARG A 54 0.33 -5.82 -6.91
C ARG A 54 0.96 -5.81 -8.31
N ARG A 55 0.75 -6.85 -9.09
CA ARG A 55 1.25 -6.90 -10.48
C ARG A 55 0.64 -5.80 -11.34
N HIS A 56 -0.67 -5.60 -11.23
CA HIS A 56 -1.39 -4.59 -12.00
C HIS A 56 -0.90 -3.17 -11.69
N LEU A 57 -0.72 -2.84 -10.43
CA LEU A 57 -0.22 -1.53 -10.00
C LEU A 57 1.25 -1.32 -10.37
N SER A 58 2.05 -2.37 -10.37
CA SER A 58 3.48 -2.28 -10.73
C SER A 58 3.72 -2.14 -12.23
N ALA A 59 2.80 -2.61 -13.06
CA ALA A 59 3.00 -2.69 -14.52
C ALA A 59 3.16 -1.31 -15.17
N GLY A 60 2.58 -0.26 -14.60
CA GLY A 60 2.66 1.11 -15.13
C GLY A 60 3.84 1.95 -14.62
N GLY A 61 4.74 1.37 -13.82
CA GLY A 61 5.84 2.12 -13.21
C GLY A 61 5.45 2.98 -12.01
N ASP A 62 4.20 2.93 -11.57
CA ASP A 62 3.70 3.61 -10.39
C ASP A 62 4.22 2.98 -9.09
N GLY A 63 4.19 3.74 -8.00
CA GLY A 63 4.43 3.23 -6.66
C GLY A 63 3.14 2.79 -5.97
N TYR A 64 3.26 1.96 -4.96
CA TYR A 64 2.13 1.63 -4.10
C TYR A 64 2.53 1.42 -2.65
N ILE A 65 1.58 1.69 -1.75
CA ILE A 65 1.64 1.39 -0.33
C ILE A 65 0.39 0.57 -0.01
N LEU A 66 0.57 -0.70 0.32
CA LEU A 66 -0.52 -1.61 0.62
C LEU A 66 -0.39 -2.16 2.04
N GLY A 67 -1.51 -2.25 2.76
CA GLY A 67 -1.58 -2.98 4.01
C GLY A 67 -1.42 -4.48 3.79
N GLU A 68 -0.73 -5.18 4.68
CA GLU A 68 -0.54 -6.64 4.61
C GLU A 68 -0.93 -7.32 5.92
N LYS A 69 -1.45 -8.53 5.81
CA LYS A 69 -1.70 -9.39 6.97
C LYS A 69 -0.38 -10.01 7.45
N LEU A 70 0.04 -9.71 8.66
CA LEU A 70 1.32 -10.18 9.18
C LEU A 70 1.28 -11.64 9.67
N ARG A 71 0.15 -12.12 10.16
CA ARG A 71 0.04 -13.47 10.77
C ARG A 71 -0.20 -14.59 9.76
N SER A 72 -0.99 -14.34 8.75
CA SER A 72 -1.31 -15.29 7.68
C SER A 72 -1.07 -14.64 6.32
N GLY A 73 0.02 -13.92 6.24
CA GLY A 73 0.35 -13.09 5.10
C GLY A 73 0.82 -13.86 3.90
N SER A 74 0.93 -13.14 2.80
CA SER A 74 1.48 -13.66 1.56
C SER A 74 2.94 -14.09 1.73
N PRO A 75 3.45 -14.97 0.87
CA PRO A 75 4.89 -15.30 0.83
C PRO A 75 5.77 -14.06 0.73
N GLU A 76 5.31 -13.03 0.03
CA GLU A 76 6.03 -11.77 -0.12
C GLU A 76 6.13 -10.99 1.20
N ALA A 77 5.05 -10.96 1.99
CA ALA A 77 5.07 -10.34 3.32
C ALA A 77 6.03 -11.08 4.27
N THR A 78 5.98 -12.41 4.27
CA THR A 78 6.90 -13.25 5.03
C THR A 78 8.36 -13.02 4.62
N ALA A 79 8.65 -12.99 3.33
CA ALA A 79 9.98 -12.72 2.81
C ALA A 79 10.45 -11.30 3.17
N ALA A 80 9.56 -10.31 3.13
CA ALA A 80 9.90 -8.94 3.50
C ALA A 80 10.25 -8.81 4.99
N LEU A 81 9.54 -9.51 5.86
CA LEU A 81 9.80 -9.53 7.30
C LEU A 81 11.13 -10.23 7.64
N ALA A 82 11.46 -11.31 6.93
CA ALA A 82 12.66 -12.09 7.13
C ALA A 82 13.95 -11.41 6.60
N ARG A 83 13.82 -10.40 5.74
CA ARG A 83 14.99 -9.71 5.18
C ARG A 83 15.81 -9.01 6.26
N PRO A 84 17.15 -9.10 6.22
CA PRO A 84 18.01 -8.34 7.12
C PRO A 84 17.87 -6.84 6.84
N GLY A 85 18.03 -6.03 7.86
CA GLY A 85 17.98 -4.58 7.78
C GLY A 85 17.61 -3.96 9.11
N ARG A 86 18.03 -2.72 9.33
CA ARG A 86 17.69 -1.96 10.52
C ARG A 86 16.42 -1.14 10.28
N TYR A 87 15.58 -1.06 11.29
CA TYR A 87 14.46 -0.13 11.30
C TYR A 87 14.99 1.30 11.53
N GLN A 88 14.47 2.23 10.74
CA GLN A 88 14.71 3.66 10.90
C GLN A 88 13.44 4.32 11.42
N ASP A 89 13.57 5.14 12.45
CA ASP A 89 12.46 5.93 12.96
C ASP A 89 12.23 7.13 12.02
N ILE A 90 11.06 7.23 11.47
CA ILE A 90 10.65 8.35 10.60
C ILE A 90 9.90 9.39 11.41
N THR A 91 9.04 8.94 12.31
CA THR A 91 8.32 9.74 13.30
C THR A 91 8.21 8.93 14.60
N ASP A 92 7.71 9.54 15.66
CA ASP A 92 7.59 8.91 16.99
C ASP A 92 6.82 7.58 16.96
N ASN A 93 5.93 7.39 16.00
CA ASN A 93 5.07 6.22 15.88
C ASN A 93 5.26 5.43 14.56
N LEU A 94 6.25 5.79 13.75
CA LEU A 94 6.48 5.14 12.46
C LEU A 94 7.93 4.72 12.29
N ARG A 95 8.14 3.43 12.10
CA ARG A 95 9.45 2.85 11.80
C ARG A 95 9.41 2.16 10.46
N VAL A 96 10.45 2.35 9.67
CA VAL A 96 10.58 1.79 8.34
C VAL A 96 11.84 0.95 8.24
N LYS A 97 11.73 -0.22 7.66
CA LYS A 97 12.87 -1.07 7.26
C LYS A 97 12.93 -1.14 5.74
N ARG A 98 14.07 -0.72 5.19
CA ARG A 98 14.32 -0.86 3.77
C ARG A 98 14.89 -2.24 3.49
N GLY A 99 14.18 -3.06 2.73
CA GLY A 99 14.68 -4.33 2.22
C GLY A 99 15.28 -4.15 0.83
N GLN A 100 16.47 -4.71 0.59
CA GLN A 100 17.01 -4.85 -0.77
C GLN A 100 16.39 -6.10 -1.43
N GLY A 101 15.75 -5.91 -2.54
CA GLY A 101 15.20 -6.94 -3.40
C GLY A 101 14.99 -6.33 -4.78
N GLN A 102 14.51 -7.07 -5.75
CA GLN A 102 14.35 -6.60 -7.13
C GLN A 102 13.52 -5.30 -7.28
N ARG A 103 12.81 -4.88 -6.23
CA ARG A 103 12.33 -3.51 -6.01
C ARG A 103 12.30 -3.27 -4.50
N ALA A 104 12.96 -2.23 -4.03
CA ALA A 104 12.95 -1.86 -2.61
C ALA A 104 11.51 -1.60 -2.15
N ARG A 105 11.02 -2.42 -1.22
CA ARG A 105 9.71 -2.26 -0.60
C ARG A 105 9.94 -1.89 0.87
N ALA A 106 9.48 -0.73 1.26
CA ALA A 106 9.41 -0.36 2.67
C ALA A 106 8.17 -1.02 3.29
N VAL A 107 8.34 -1.69 4.40
CA VAL A 107 7.22 -2.23 5.20
C VAL A 107 7.10 -1.36 6.45
N PRO A 108 6.06 -0.54 6.58
CA PRO A 108 5.80 0.19 7.82
C PRO A 108 5.39 -0.81 8.91
N ARG A 109 5.98 -0.68 10.09
CA ARG A 109 5.53 -1.41 11.26
C ARG A 109 4.47 -0.57 11.98
N LEU A 110 3.26 -1.10 12.07
CA LEU A 110 2.21 -0.51 12.89
C LEU A 110 2.68 -0.37 14.35
N PRO A 111 2.38 0.74 15.03
CA PRO A 111 2.68 0.89 16.45
C PRO A 111 1.97 -0.21 17.21
N GLN A 112 2.70 -0.89 18.08
CA GLN A 112 2.08 -1.81 19.03
C GLN A 112 1.22 -1.00 20.00
N PRO A 113 -0.01 -1.42 20.31
CA PRO A 113 -0.78 -0.77 21.34
C PRO A 113 0.07 -0.78 22.63
N ARG A 114 0.29 0.40 23.19
CA ARG A 114 0.93 0.50 24.49
C ARG A 114 0.12 -0.32 25.46
N GLY A 115 0.70 -1.41 25.97
CA GLY A 115 0.11 -2.18 27.01
C GLY A 115 -0.27 -1.24 28.17
N ARG A 116 -1.52 -1.26 28.57
CA ARG A 116 -1.92 -0.63 29.83
C ARG A 116 -1.04 -1.27 30.90
N ARG A 117 -0.19 -0.48 31.50
CA ARG A 117 0.42 -0.89 32.76
C ARG A 117 -0.68 -1.09 33.78
N PRO A 118 -0.61 -2.16 34.57
CA PRO A 118 -1.56 -2.36 35.67
C PRO A 118 -1.45 -1.23 36.71
#